data_b1d799a6a9862308e2b164d9b158f47b
#
_entry.id   b1d799a6a9862308e2b164d9b158f47b
#
_cell.length_a   1.000
_cell.length_b   1.000
_cell.length_c   1.000
_cell.angle_alpha   90.00
_cell.angle_beta   90.00
_cell.angle_gamma   90.00
#
_symmetry.space_group_name_H-M   'P 1'
#
loop_
_entity.id
_entity.type
_entity.pdbx_description
1 polymer ?
#
loop_
_entity_poly.entity_id
_entity_poly.type
_entity_poly.pdbx_seq_one_letter_code
_entity_poly.pdbx_strand_id
1 'polypeptide(L)'
;MHGFTKGARGIYMALLHRNPPVIMNLKKIRRLMNKFNLFCPIRKANPYRRMAKALKTSRIADNLLKREFESYGPRVVLLTDITYLPYNGKFAYLSSILDAFTKQILSYVVSDSLEVDFVLDTVTKLINNHGSTLQAEAILHSDQGFHYTSYRFIEIIKDKKLRQSMSRRGNCWDNAPQESFHGHMKDHIGDNIKSCKEFAEVKEIVDNYMGYYNNSRYQWELAKLSPNEFYQFYTTGIYPLDISNKPVPPKPVKTASELGAEQVETDISNVTQT
;
A
#
# COMPACT_ATOMS: atom_id res chain seq x y z
N MET A 1 -18.75 -11.11 -9.28
CA MET A 1 -17.72 -10.96 -10.33
C MET A 1 -17.22 -9.53 -10.30
N HIS A 2 -15.98 -9.27 -9.85
CA HIS A 2 -15.40 -7.92 -9.76
C HIS A 2 -14.83 -7.45 -11.13
N GLY A 3 -15.60 -7.63 -12.24
CA GLY A 3 -15.06 -7.53 -13.59
C GLY A 3 -15.15 -6.20 -14.32
N PHE A 4 -16.01 -5.30 -13.88
CA PHE A 4 -16.39 -4.13 -14.67
C PHE A 4 -15.38 -2.98 -14.74
N THR A 5 -14.36 -2.99 -13.89
CA THR A 5 -13.36 -1.92 -13.78
C THR A 5 -11.99 -2.29 -14.35
N LYS A 6 -11.90 -3.36 -15.15
CA LYS A 6 -10.61 -3.86 -15.66
C LYS A 6 -10.31 -3.36 -17.06
N GLY A 7 -9.19 -2.67 -17.23
CA GLY A 7 -8.61 -2.40 -18.55
C GLY A 7 -7.96 -3.65 -19.17
N ALA A 8 -7.43 -3.53 -20.39
CA ALA A 8 -6.88 -4.66 -21.15
C ALA A 8 -5.84 -5.50 -20.38
N ARG A 9 -4.96 -4.86 -19.60
CA ARG A 9 -3.98 -5.58 -18.75
C ARG A 9 -4.66 -6.37 -17.63
N GLY A 10 -5.67 -5.78 -16.98
CA GLY A 10 -6.45 -6.47 -15.94
C GLY A 10 -7.24 -7.68 -16.46
N ILE A 11 -7.81 -7.55 -17.67
CA ILE A 11 -8.48 -8.68 -18.37
C ILE A 11 -7.45 -9.78 -18.69
N TYR A 12 -6.29 -9.41 -19.23
CA TYR A 12 -5.22 -10.36 -19.53
C TYR A 12 -4.82 -11.17 -18.30
N MET A 13 -4.56 -10.50 -17.17
CA MET A 13 -4.21 -11.17 -15.93
C MET A 13 -5.33 -12.07 -15.40
N ALA A 14 -6.58 -11.62 -15.46
CA ALA A 14 -7.73 -12.43 -15.04
C ALA A 14 -7.92 -13.69 -15.92
N LEU A 15 -7.58 -13.63 -17.20
CA LEU A 15 -7.61 -14.79 -18.11
C LEU A 15 -6.50 -15.80 -17.77
N LEU A 16 -5.32 -15.34 -17.37
CA LEU A 16 -4.24 -16.23 -16.92
C LEU A 16 -4.56 -16.98 -15.63
N HIS A 17 -5.41 -16.40 -14.77
CA HIS A 17 -5.85 -17.02 -13.50
C HIS A 17 -7.10 -17.93 -13.68
N ARG A 18 -7.56 -18.16 -14.90
CA ARG A 18 -8.60 -19.17 -15.17
C ARG A 18 -8.03 -20.57 -15.03
N ASN A 19 -8.88 -21.51 -14.68
CA ASN A 19 -8.54 -22.93 -14.68
C ASN A 19 -9.43 -23.66 -15.72
N PRO A 20 -8.87 -24.11 -16.86
CA PRO A 20 -7.49 -23.89 -17.35
C PRO A 20 -7.21 -22.41 -17.72
N PRO A 21 -5.94 -21.97 -17.71
CA PRO A 21 -5.55 -20.63 -18.13
C PRO A 21 -5.95 -20.32 -19.57
N VAL A 22 -6.47 -19.11 -19.81
CA VAL A 22 -6.79 -18.64 -21.16
C VAL A 22 -5.69 -17.73 -21.67
N ILE A 23 -4.86 -18.23 -22.57
CA ILE A 23 -3.74 -17.50 -23.15
C ILE A 23 -4.25 -16.63 -24.30
N MET A 24 -4.21 -15.31 -24.14
CA MET A 24 -4.66 -14.36 -25.14
C MET A 24 -3.73 -13.14 -25.20
N ASN A 25 -3.28 -12.80 -26.40
CA ASN A 25 -2.42 -11.64 -26.64
C ASN A 25 -3.16 -10.31 -26.30
N LEU A 26 -2.46 -9.36 -25.70
CA LEU A 26 -3.00 -8.04 -25.36
C LEU A 26 -3.57 -7.26 -26.57
N LYS A 27 -2.98 -7.42 -27.78
CA LYS A 27 -3.51 -6.79 -28.99
C LYS A 27 -4.91 -7.35 -29.32
N LYS A 28 -5.12 -8.67 -29.18
CA LYS A 28 -6.43 -9.32 -29.39
C LYS A 28 -7.44 -8.84 -28.34
N ILE A 29 -7.06 -8.74 -27.09
CA ILE A 29 -7.93 -8.22 -26.00
C ILE A 29 -8.39 -6.80 -26.33
N ARG A 30 -7.46 -5.88 -26.67
CA ARG A 30 -7.81 -4.49 -27.03
C ARG A 30 -8.74 -4.43 -28.23
N ARG A 31 -8.50 -5.25 -29.27
CA ARG A 31 -9.38 -5.34 -30.46
C ARG A 31 -10.79 -5.79 -30.07
N LEU A 32 -10.92 -6.79 -29.22
CA LEU A 32 -12.23 -7.27 -28.75
C LEU A 32 -12.92 -6.22 -27.86
N MET A 33 -12.21 -5.55 -26.96
CA MET A 33 -12.76 -4.46 -26.16
C MET A 33 -13.32 -3.35 -27.05
N ASN A 34 -12.58 -2.92 -28.07
CA ASN A 34 -13.06 -1.91 -29.03
C ASN A 34 -14.28 -2.42 -29.83
N LYS A 35 -14.22 -3.67 -30.32
CA LYS A 35 -15.32 -4.27 -31.10
C LYS A 35 -16.63 -4.32 -30.32
N PHE A 36 -16.59 -4.58 -29.04
CA PHE A 36 -17.75 -4.70 -28.15
C PHE A 36 -18.01 -3.47 -27.28
N ASN A 37 -17.38 -2.32 -27.59
CA ASN A 37 -17.51 -1.06 -26.82
C ASN A 37 -17.28 -1.23 -25.32
N LEU A 38 -16.34 -2.06 -24.92
CA LEU A 38 -15.98 -2.30 -23.53
C LEU A 38 -14.94 -1.28 -23.08
N PHE A 39 -15.35 -0.29 -22.29
CA PHE A 39 -14.46 0.73 -21.76
C PHE A 39 -14.22 0.51 -20.26
N CYS A 40 -12.97 0.73 -19.84
CA CYS A 40 -12.64 0.76 -18.41
C CYS A 40 -13.12 2.10 -17.81
N PRO A 41 -14.02 2.12 -16.83
CA PRO A 41 -14.56 3.37 -16.27
C PRO A 41 -13.60 4.07 -15.31
N ILE A 42 -12.42 3.49 -14.99
CA ILE A 42 -11.45 4.08 -14.08
C ILE A 42 -10.95 5.41 -14.64
N ARG A 43 -10.95 6.43 -13.79
CA ARG A 43 -10.59 7.80 -14.12
C ARG A 43 -9.21 7.93 -14.79
N LYS A 44 -9.09 8.90 -15.68
CA LYS A 44 -7.80 9.43 -16.11
C LYS A 44 -7.14 10.15 -14.93
N ALA A 45 -5.82 10.00 -14.77
CA ALA A 45 -5.09 10.70 -13.72
C ALA A 45 -5.41 12.21 -13.76
N ASN A 46 -5.78 12.78 -12.61
CA ASN A 46 -6.03 14.22 -12.50
C ASN A 46 -4.69 14.94 -12.31
N PRO A 47 -4.22 15.77 -13.29
CA PRO A 47 -2.94 16.45 -13.19
C PRO A 47 -2.92 17.57 -12.14
N TYR A 48 -4.08 18.00 -11.62
CA TYR A 48 -4.23 19.10 -10.67
C TYR A 48 -4.48 18.63 -9.23
N ARG A 49 -3.84 17.56 -8.77
CA ARG A 49 -3.95 17.11 -7.39
C ARG A 49 -3.37 18.19 -6.47
N ARG A 50 -4.25 18.92 -5.76
CA ARG A 50 -3.84 19.98 -4.82
C ARG A 50 -3.09 19.35 -3.66
N MET A 51 -1.86 19.83 -3.42
CA MET A 51 -1.08 19.48 -2.24
C MET A 51 -1.79 20.00 -0.98
N ALA A 52 -2.10 19.10 -0.05
CA ALA A 52 -2.54 19.51 1.28
C ALA A 52 -1.39 20.24 2.00
N LYS A 53 -1.67 21.42 2.56
CA LYS A 53 -0.71 22.15 3.39
C LYS A 53 -0.57 21.42 4.73
N ALA A 54 0.56 20.78 4.96
CA ALA A 54 0.87 20.19 6.26
C ALA A 54 1.06 21.30 7.33
N LEU A 55 0.46 21.10 8.50
CA LEU A 55 0.71 21.95 9.66
C LEU A 55 2.15 21.75 10.15
N LYS A 56 2.79 22.82 10.63
CA LYS A 56 4.11 22.72 11.24
C LYS A 56 4.01 21.96 12.56
N THR A 57 4.68 20.82 12.65
CA THR A 57 4.88 20.10 13.92
C THR A 57 6.37 20.06 14.25
N SER A 58 6.72 20.07 15.52
CA SER A 58 8.11 20.10 16.01
C SER A 58 8.76 18.72 16.10
N ARG A 59 8.00 17.62 15.85
CA ARG A 59 8.46 16.24 16.02
C ARG A 59 8.45 15.51 14.69
N ILE A 60 9.43 15.81 13.85
CA ILE A 60 9.55 15.25 12.51
C ILE A 60 10.73 14.29 12.51
N ALA A 61 10.50 13.03 12.12
CA ALA A 61 11.56 12.06 11.87
C ALA A 61 12.16 12.26 10.47
N ASP A 62 13.40 11.82 10.28
CA ASP A 62 14.10 11.92 9.01
C ASP A 62 13.49 11.03 7.93
N ASN A 63 13.65 11.41 6.66
CA ASN A 63 13.26 10.59 5.52
C ASN A 63 14.38 9.58 5.22
N LEU A 64 14.22 8.37 5.74
CA LEU A 64 15.20 7.29 5.60
C LEU A 64 15.17 6.62 4.21
N LEU A 65 14.05 6.73 3.48
CA LEU A 65 13.81 5.91 2.28
C LEU A 65 14.29 6.56 0.98
N LYS A 66 14.40 7.89 0.93
CA LYS A 66 14.79 8.62 -0.29
C LYS A 66 14.08 8.14 -1.58
N ARG A 67 12.84 7.59 -1.44
CA ARG A 67 11.99 6.97 -2.48
C ARG A 67 12.39 5.58 -2.97
N GLU A 68 13.31 4.93 -2.32
CA GLU A 68 13.75 3.57 -2.66
C GLU A 68 12.84 2.50 -2.02
N PHE A 69 11.52 2.59 -2.23
CA PHE A 69 10.51 1.77 -1.53
C PHE A 69 10.66 0.26 -1.77
N GLU A 70 11.08 -0.15 -2.95
CA GLU A 70 11.09 -1.55 -3.38
C GLU A 70 12.49 -2.18 -3.29
N SER A 71 13.47 -1.42 -2.83
CA SER A 71 14.87 -1.87 -2.86
C SER A 71 15.19 -2.94 -1.82
N TYR A 72 14.40 -3.03 -0.73
CA TYR A 72 14.79 -3.77 0.48
C TYR A 72 14.12 -5.13 0.68
N GLY A 73 13.25 -5.57 -0.21
CA GLY A 73 12.51 -6.81 -0.04
C GLY A 73 11.30 -6.71 0.92
N PRO A 74 10.58 -7.83 1.13
CA PRO A 74 9.35 -7.81 1.93
C PRO A 74 9.64 -7.61 3.42
N ARG A 75 8.68 -6.97 4.12
CA ARG A 75 8.67 -6.77 5.57
C ARG A 75 9.78 -5.87 6.13
N VAL A 76 10.47 -5.11 5.27
CA VAL A 76 11.52 -4.15 5.66
C VAL A 76 10.96 -2.73 5.67
N VAL A 77 10.29 -2.32 4.59
CA VAL A 77 9.70 -0.98 4.45
C VAL A 77 8.19 -1.09 4.42
N LEU A 78 7.57 -0.46 5.40
CA LEU A 78 6.12 -0.38 5.56
C LEU A 78 5.68 1.07 5.38
N LEU A 79 4.61 1.29 4.64
CA LEU A 79 4.05 2.61 4.38
C LEU A 79 2.71 2.73 5.10
N THR A 80 2.49 3.83 5.81
CA THR A 80 1.20 4.10 6.47
C THR A 80 0.63 5.45 6.06
N ASP A 81 -0.68 5.51 5.99
CA ASP A 81 -1.42 6.74 5.68
C ASP A 81 -2.87 6.60 6.13
N ILE A 82 -3.54 7.76 6.28
CA ILE A 82 -4.95 7.87 6.62
C ILE A 82 -5.71 8.39 5.39
N THR A 83 -6.84 7.75 5.10
CA THR A 83 -7.73 8.27 4.07
C THR A 83 -9.15 8.46 4.59
N TYR A 84 -9.84 9.46 4.04
CA TYR A 84 -11.19 9.88 4.40
C TYR A 84 -12.20 9.22 3.46
N LEU A 85 -13.26 8.66 4.02
CA LEU A 85 -14.32 7.93 3.34
C LEU A 85 -15.67 8.63 3.62
N PRO A 86 -16.14 9.51 2.73
CA PRO A 86 -17.39 10.24 2.95
C PRO A 86 -18.61 9.32 2.80
N TYR A 87 -19.53 9.33 3.78
CA TYR A 87 -20.81 8.63 3.76
C TYR A 87 -21.87 9.43 4.54
N ASN A 88 -23.10 9.44 4.10
CA ASN A 88 -24.26 10.04 4.80
C ASN A 88 -23.95 11.42 5.44
N GLY A 89 -23.27 12.31 4.73
CA GLY A 89 -22.87 13.63 5.24
C GLY A 89 -21.81 13.62 6.35
N LYS A 90 -21.23 12.44 6.67
CA LYS A 90 -20.17 12.22 7.67
C LYS A 90 -18.90 11.67 6.99
N PHE A 91 -17.89 11.41 7.79
CA PHE A 91 -16.67 10.73 7.37
C PHE A 91 -16.39 9.49 8.23
N ALA A 92 -16.03 8.40 7.59
CA ALA A 92 -15.24 7.34 8.20
C ALA A 92 -13.77 7.55 7.81
N TYR A 93 -12.88 7.03 8.61
CA TYR A 93 -11.43 7.15 8.47
C TYR A 93 -10.82 5.76 8.36
N LEU A 94 -9.93 5.59 7.41
CA LEU A 94 -9.18 4.35 7.24
C LEU A 94 -7.71 4.63 7.47
N SER A 95 -7.12 4.01 8.49
CA SER A 95 -5.68 3.87 8.64
C SER A 95 -5.25 2.53 8.08
N SER A 96 -4.19 2.49 7.28
CA SER A 96 -3.69 1.25 6.68
C SER A 96 -2.17 1.22 6.62
N ILE A 97 -1.61 0.01 6.71
CA ILE A 97 -0.18 -0.25 6.59
C ILE A 97 0.04 -1.20 5.41
N LEU A 98 0.83 -0.75 4.45
CA LEU A 98 1.17 -1.43 3.21
C LEU A 98 2.64 -1.82 3.22
N ASP A 99 2.95 -3.07 2.88
CA ASP A 99 4.31 -3.51 2.58
C ASP A 99 4.75 -2.93 1.23
N ALA A 100 5.79 -2.13 1.24
CA ALA A 100 6.24 -1.40 0.05
C ALA A 100 6.71 -2.32 -1.08
N PHE A 101 7.24 -3.50 -0.76
CA PHE A 101 7.74 -4.47 -1.74
C PHE A 101 6.62 -5.33 -2.32
N THR A 102 5.85 -6.00 -1.46
CA THR A 102 4.79 -6.93 -1.88
C THR A 102 3.48 -6.26 -2.25
N LYS A 103 3.31 -4.99 -1.89
CA LYS A 103 2.05 -4.23 -1.97
C LYS A 103 0.90 -4.82 -1.15
N GLN A 104 1.18 -5.76 -0.24
CA GLN A 104 0.15 -6.29 0.68
C GLN A 104 -0.30 -5.22 1.67
N ILE A 105 -1.61 -5.12 1.90
CA ILE A 105 -2.12 -4.44 3.10
C ILE A 105 -1.99 -5.42 4.26
N LEU A 106 -1.06 -5.12 5.17
CA LEU A 106 -0.74 -5.97 6.31
C LEU A 106 -1.67 -5.73 7.49
N SER A 107 -2.09 -4.48 7.64
CA SER A 107 -2.97 -4.07 8.72
C SER A 107 -3.80 -2.87 8.30
N TYR A 108 -5.01 -2.76 8.84
CA TYR A 108 -5.87 -1.60 8.69
C TYR A 108 -6.90 -1.52 9.82
N VAL A 109 -7.37 -0.31 10.08
CA VAL A 109 -8.49 -0.01 10.99
C VAL A 109 -9.39 1.01 10.32
N VAL A 110 -10.70 0.75 10.34
CA VAL A 110 -11.74 1.71 9.96
C VAL A 110 -12.34 2.28 11.25
N SER A 111 -12.42 3.60 11.34
CA SER A 111 -12.96 4.32 12.51
C SER A 111 -13.96 5.40 12.06
N ASP A 112 -14.91 5.72 12.89
CA ASP A 112 -15.78 6.90 12.77
C ASP A 112 -15.24 8.13 13.51
N SER A 113 -14.13 7.96 14.25
CA SER A 113 -13.37 9.01 14.93
C SER A 113 -11.97 9.18 14.32
N LEU A 114 -11.52 10.45 14.21
CA LEU A 114 -10.17 10.81 13.71
C LEU A 114 -9.15 10.95 14.85
N GLU A 115 -9.36 10.31 15.98
CA GLU A 115 -8.43 10.32 17.10
C GLU A 115 -7.19 9.46 16.83
N VAL A 116 -6.13 9.65 17.61
CA VAL A 116 -4.86 8.92 17.41
C VAL A 116 -5.04 7.41 17.61
N ASP A 117 -6.00 6.99 18.42
CA ASP A 117 -6.18 5.60 18.85
C ASP A 117 -6.31 4.61 17.69
N PHE A 118 -7.10 4.92 16.65
CA PHE A 118 -7.27 3.98 15.52
C PHE A 118 -5.97 3.78 14.70
N VAL A 119 -5.05 4.74 14.73
CA VAL A 119 -3.72 4.59 14.12
C VAL A 119 -2.84 3.70 14.99
N LEU A 120 -2.90 3.84 16.33
CA LEU A 120 -2.20 2.96 17.27
C LEU A 120 -2.71 1.52 17.17
N ASP A 121 -4.02 1.33 17.02
CA ASP A 121 -4.65 0.04 16.80
C ASP A 121 -4.18 -0.61 15.49
N THR A 122 -3.96 0.21 14.44
CA THR A 122 -3.41 -0.29 13.17
C THR A 122 -2.01 -0.86 13.35
N VAL A 123 -1.14 -0.18 14.12
CA VAL A 123 0.21 -0.69 14.46
C VAL A 123 0.11 -1.93 15.34
N THR A 124 -0.76 -1.94 16.34
CA THR A 124 -0.96 -3.09 17.23
C THR A 124 -1.40 -4.33 16.45
N LYS A 125 -2.36 -4.18 15.54
CA LYS A 125 -2.81 -5.26 14.64
C LYS A 125 -1.69 -5.75 13.73
N LEU A 126 -0.86 -4.84 13.19
CA LEU A 126 0.31 -5.22 12.40
C LEU A 126 1.21 -6.18 13.19
N ILE A 127 1.57 -5.81 14.41
CA ILE A 127 2.47 -6.62 15.24
C ILE A 127 1.83 -7.95 15.63
N ASN A 128 0.55 -7.96 15.99
CA ASN A 128 -0.15 -9.19 16.37
C ASN A 128 -0.23 -10.19 15.19
N ASN A 129 -0.44 -9.70 13.97
CA ASN A 129 -0.66 -10.57 12.81
C ASN A 129 0.64 -10.91 12.05
N HIS A 130 1.62 -10.01 12.06
CA HIS A 130 2.80 -10.09 11.20
C HIS A 130 4.13 -9.88 11.94
N GLY A 131 4.12 -9.62 13.25
CA GLY A 131 5.32 -9.30 14.02
C GLY A 131 6.45 -10.31 13.87
N SER A 132 6.12 -11.62 13.80
CA SER A 132 7.11 -12.69 13.59
C SER A 132 7.74 -12.71 12.18
N THR A 133 7.13 -12.06 11.21
CA THR A 133 7.61 -12.00 9.82
C THR A 133 8.29 -10.68 9.48
N LEU A 134 8.15 -9.65 10.32
CA LEU A 134 8.83 -8.38 10.13
C LEU A 134 10.34 -8.55 10.29
N GLN A 135 11.08 -7.84 9.46
CA GLN A 135 12.55 -7.78 9.63
C GLN A 135 12.89 -6.94 10.87
N ALA A 136 14.04 -7.25 11.48
CA ALA A 136 14.53 -6.46 12.59
C ALA A 136 14.63 -4.97 12.18
N GLU A 137 14.15 -4.09 13.03
CA GLU A 137 14.12 -2.63 12.79
C GLU A 137 13.41 -2.21 11.49
N ALA A 138 12.33 -2.91 11.11
CA ALA A 138 11.52 -2.54 9.97
C ALA A 138 11.10 -1.06 10.06
N ILE A 139 11.14 -0.37 8.92
CA ILE A 139 10.77 1.05 8.83
C ILE A 139 9.27 1.17 8.66
N LEU A 140 8.63 2.01 9.49
CA LEU A 140 7.28 2.51 9.24
C LEU A 140 7.35 3.96 8.77
N HIS A 141 7.06 4.17 7.49
CA HIS A 141 7.11 5.47 6.83
C HIS A 141 5.73 6.09 6.71
N SER A 142 5.62 7.36 7.08
CA SER A 142 4.38 8.14 7.04
C SER A 142 4.59 9.54 6.46
N ASP A 143 3.51 10.28 6.29
CA ASP A 143 3.58 11.75 6.17
C ASP A 143 3.87 12.41 7.53
N GLN A 144 3.89 13.76 7.56
CA GLN A 144 4.09 14.56 8.77
C GLN A 144 2.75 14.92 9.45
N GLY A 145 1.71 14.11 9.28
CA GLY A 145 0.40 14.32 9.90
C GLY A 145 0.44 14.28 11.42
N PHE A 146 -0.52 14.97 12.06
CA PHE A 146 -0.63 15.04 13.51
C PHE A 146 -0.60 13.67 14.21
N HIS A 147 -1.26 12.67 13.64
CA HIS A 147 -1.33 11.32 14.20
C HIS A 147 0.06 10.69 14.34
N TYR A 148 0.91 10.86 13.31
CA TYR A 148 2.25 10.25 13.24
C TYR A 148 3.32 11.04 14.01
N THR A 149 3.06 12.31 14.32
CA THR A 149 3.94 13.16 15.13
C THR A 149 3.53 13.21 16.61
N SER A 150 2.45 12.53 16.99
CA SER A 150 1.98 12.45 18.36
C SER A 150 2.96 11.66 19.24
N TYR A 151 3.06 12.04 20.53
CA TYR A 151 3.91 11.33 21.50
C TYR A 151 3.55 9.84 21.60
N ARG A 152 2.24 9.52 21.62
CA ARG A 152 1.73 8.15 21.72
C ARG A 152 2.13 7.28 20.52
N PHE A 153 2.15 7.87 19.32
CA PHE A 153 2.60 7.13 18.13
C PHE A 153 4.11 6.87 18.17
N ILE A 154 4.92 7.87 18.55
CA ILE A 154 6.37 7.71 18.69
C ILE A 154 6.70 6.63 19.73
N GLU A 155 5.96 6.61 20.85
CA GLU A 155 6.14 5.64 21.93
C GLU A 155 5.83 4.20 21.45
N ILE A 156 4.69 3.97 20.78
CA ILE A 156 4.35 2.63 20.27
C ILE A 156 5.35 2.13 19.23
N ILE A 157 5.83 2.99 18.32
CA ILE A 157 6.86 2.62 17.33
C ILE A 157 8.12 2.15 18.02
N LYS A 158 8.58 2.88 19.05
CA LYS A 158 9.76 2.51 19.84
C LYS A 158 9.55 1.21 20.62
N ASP A 159 8.39 1.06 21.30
CA ASP A 159 8.04 -0.15 22.05
C ASP A 159 8.02 -1.41 21.14
N LYS A 160 7.50 -1.27 19.92
CA LYS A 160 7.45 -2.35 18.93
C LYS A 160 8.74 -2.53 18.13
N LYS A 161 9.81 -1.81 18.49
CA LYS A 161 11.14 -1.87 17.83
C LYS A 161 11.07 -1.62 16.32
N LEU A 162 10.17 -0.72 15.91
CA LEU A 162 10.09 -0.22 14.55
C LEU A 162 10.90 1.08 14.44
N ARG A 163 11.38 1.39 13.24
CA ARG A 163 12.01 2.68 12.94
C ARG A 163 11.01 3.59 12.27
N GLN A 164 10.87 4.80 12.80
CA GLN A 164 10.03 5.81 12.18
C GLN A 164 10.78 6.53 11.06
N SER A 165 10.11 6.71 9.91
CA SER A 165 10.58 7.56 8.81
C SER A 165 9.44 8.44 8.35
N MET A 166 9.73 9.68 7.94
CA MET A 166 8.71 10.63 7.50
C MET A 166 9.03 11.22 6.14
N SER A 167 7.99 11.40 5.34
CA SER A 167 8.07 12.13 4.06
C SER A 167 8.56 13.56 4.28
N ARG A 168 9.28 14.11 3.31
CA ARG A 168 9.61 15.54 3.32
C ARG A 168 8.34 16.37 3.18
N ARG A 169 8.31 17.51 3.84
CA ARG A 169 7.15 18.39 3.86
C ARG A 169 6.67 18.77 2.44
N GLY A 170 5.39 18.53 2.18
CA GLY A 170 4.77 18.87 0.90
C GLY A 170 5.19 17.97 -0.28
N ASN A 171 5.87 16.85 -0.01
CA ASN A 171 6.34 15.93 -1.03
C ASN A 171 5.54 14.63 -1.03
N CYS A 172 4.42 14.64 -1.77
CA CYS A 172 3.53 13.46 -1.89
C CYS A 172 4.20 12.24 -2.56
N TRP A 173 5.29 12.45 -3.31
CA TRP A 173 6.02 11.35 -3.94
C TRP A 173 6.72 10.43 -2.94
N ASP A 174 6.94 10.91 -1.72
CA ASP A 174 7.63 10.16 -0.69
C ASP A 174 6.72 9.08 -0.05
N ASN A 175 5.40 9.05 -0.36
CA ASN A 175 4.45 7.99 0.03
C ASN A 175 3.56 7.51 -1.14
N ALA A 176 4.06 7.60 -2.36
CA ALA A 176 3.31 7.34 -3.59
C ALA A 176 2.62 5.97 -3.68
N PRO A 177 3.20 4.83 -3.20
CA PRO A 177 2.51 3.54 -3.25
C PRO A 177 1.24 3.50 -2.40
N GLN A 178 1.26 4.11 -1.21
CA GLN A 178 0.10 4.19 -0.32
C GLN A 178 -0.99 5.10 -0.90
N GLU A 179 -0.60 6.24 -1.46
CA GLU A 179 -1.54 7.12 -2.16
C GLU A 179 -2.19 6.44 -3.37
N SER A 180 -1.41 5.67 -4.13
CA SER A 180 -1.91 4.88 -5.26
C SER A 180 -2.93 3.83 -4.81
N PHE A 181 -2.65 3.13 -3.70
CA PHE A 181 -3.58 2.19 -3.10
C PHE A 181 -4.91 2.87 -2.73
N HIS A 182 -4.87 3.97 -1.98
CA HIS A 182 -6.07 4.72 -1.59
C HIS A 182 -6.85 5.26 -2.79
N GLY A 183 -6.14 5.73 -3.82
CA GLY A 183 -6.76 6.17 -5.06
C GLY A 183 -7.54 5.04 -5.75
N HIS A 184 -6.92 3.88 -5.92
CA HIS A 184 -7.58 2.71 -6.52
C HIS A 184 -8.74 2.18 -5.68
N MET A 185 -8.62 2.20 -4.36
CA MET A 185 -9.72 1.83 -3.47
C MET A 185 -10.92 2.75 -3.67
N LYS A 186 -10.71 4.06 -3.62
CA LYS A 186 -11.78 5.06 -3.82
C LYS A 186 -12.42 4.98 -5.21
N ASP A 187 -11.63 4.70 -6.24
CA ASP A 187 -12.15 4.50 -7.60
C ASP A 187 -13.02 3.21 -7.70
N HIS A 188 -12.78 2.22 -6.83
CA HIS A 188 -13.49 0.93 -6.87
C HIS A 188 -14.76 0.91 -6.00
N ILE A 189 -14.67 1.41 -4.76
CA ILE A 189 -15.74 1.30 -3.76
C ILE A 189 -16.29 2.65 -3.30
N GLY A 190 -15.74 3.78 -3.76
CA GLY A 190 -16.08 5.11 -3.24
C GLY A 190 -17.57 5.48 -3.43
N ASP A 191 -18.19 5.08 -4.53
CA ASP A 191 -19.62 5.37 -4.75
C ASP A 191 -20.50 4.47 -3.88
N ASN A 192 -20.11 3.22 -3.63
CA ASN A 192 -20.80 2.33 -2.69
C ASN A 192 -20.74 2.91 -1.27
N ILE A 193 -19.56 3.40 -0.84
CA ILE A 193 -19.38 4.03 0.47
C ILE A 193 -20.27 5.26 0.62
N LYS A 194 -20.36 6.13 -0.39
CA LYS A 194 -21.21 7.33 -0.36
C LYS A 194 -22.70 7.00 -0.17
N SER A 195 -23.13 5.82 -0.63
CA SER A 195 -24.53 5.37 -0.50
C SER A 195 -24.86 4.75 0.86
N CYS A 196 -23.84 4.43 1.69
CA CYS A 196 -24.04 3.88 3.03
C CYS A 196 -24.78 4.85 3.94
N LYS A 197 -25.64 4.32 4.79
CA LYS A 197 -26.36 5.07 5.81
C LYS A 197 -25.66 4.97 7.17
N GLU A 198 -25.06 3.83 7.45
CA GLU A 198 -24.45 3.51 8.74
C GLU A 198 -22.95 3.19 8.61
N PHE A 199 -22.21 3.39 9.69
CA PHE A 199 -20.78 3.11 9.76
C PHE A 199 -20.45 1.62 9.55
N ALA A 200 -21.32 0.72 10.05
CA ALA A 200 -21.16 -0.72 9.90
C ALA A 200 -21.09 -1.15 8.42
N GLU A 201 -21.94 -0.55 7.56
CA GLU A 201 -21.95 -0.81 6.12
C GLU A 201 -20.63 -0.36 5.45
N VAL A 202 -20.10 0.81 5.86
CA VAL A 202 -18.80 1.30 5.37
C VAL A 202 -17.70 0.33 5.73
N LYS A 203 -17.68 -0.15 6.98
CA LYS A 203 -16.70 -1.11 7.47
C LYS A 203 -16.74 -2.42 6.68
N GLU A 204 -17.93 -2.96 6.44
CA GLU A 204 -18.10 -4.20 5.65
C GLU A 204 -17.59 -4.03 4.21
N ILE A 205 -17.90 -2.92 3.55
CA ILE A 205 -17.42 -2.65 2.18
C ILE A 205 -15.89 -2.56 2.15
N VAL A 206 -15.28 -1.90 3.14
CA VAL A 206 -13.82 -1.80 3.24
C VAL A 206 -13.20 -3.17 3.52
N ASP A 207 -13.74 -3.95 4.48
CA ASP A 207 -13.24 -5.29 4.81
C ASP A 207 -13.26 -6.20 3.57
N ASN A 208 -14.37 -6.20 2.81
CA ASN A 208 -14.51 -6.95 1.56
C ASN A 208 -13.49 -6.48 0.50
N TYR A 209 -13.25 -5.16 0.41
CA TYR A 209 -12.25 -4.64 -0.52
C TYR A 209 -10.83 -5.06 -0.15
N MET A 210 -10.46 -5.05 1.14
CA MET A 210 -9.13 -5.49 1.60
C MET A 210 -8.86 -6.96 1.25
N GLY A 211 -9.87 -7.82 1.46
CA GLY A 211 -9.82 -9.21 1.03
C GLY A 211 -9.62 -9.35 -0.49
N TYR A 212 -10.39 -8.62 -1.28
CA TYR A 212 -10.24 -8.58 -2.75
C TYR A 212 -8.86 -8.05 -3.16
N TYR A 213 -8.40 -6.94 -2.56
CA TYR A 213 -7.13 -6.32 -2.91
C TYR A 213 -5.95 -7.28 -2.71
N ASN A 214 -5.87 -7.91 -1.55
CA ASN A 214 -4.77 -8.80 -1.24
C ASN A 214 -4.80 -10.13 -2.01
N ASN A 215 -5.99 -10.69 -2.29
CA ASN A 215 -6.11 -12.04 -2.85
C ASN A 215 -6.49 -12.11 -4.33
N SER A 216 -7.13 -11.07 -4.89
CA SER A 216 -7.74 -11.15 -6.22
C SER A 216 -7.44 -9.95 -7.13
N ARG A 217 -6.81 -8.89 -6.61
CA ARG A 217 -6.40 -7.75 -7.42
C ARG A 217 -5.01 -7.99 -8.00
N TYR A 218 -4.98 -8.60 -9.17
CA TYR A 218 -3.73 -8.85 -9.88
C TYR A 218 -3.05 -7.55 -10.34
N GLN A 219 -1.72 -7.47 -10.16
CA GLN A 219 -0.92 -6.30 -10.48
C GLN A 219 0.18 -6.65 -11.47
N TRP A 220 0.40 -5.78 -12.43
CA TRP A 220 1.34 -6.06 -13.52
C TRP A 220 2.79 -6.18 -13.01
N GLU A 221 3.17 -5.28 -12.11
CA GLU A 221 4.50 -5.19 -11.49
C GLU A 221 4.77 -6.35 -10.53
N LEU A 222 3.75 -6.96 -9.97
CA LEU A 222 3.84 -8.14 -9.11
C LEU A 222 3.83 -9.46 -9.90
N ALA A 223 4.56 -9.52 -11.01
CA ALA A 223 4.58 -10.70 -11.88
C ALA A 223 3.18 -11.16 -12.34
N LYS A 224 2.21 -10.25 -12.43
CA LYS A 224 0.78 -10.47 -12.76
C LYS A 224 -0.02 -11.23 -11.69
N LEU A 225 0.50 -11.27 -10.48
CA LEU A 225 -0.10 -11.91 -9.31
C LEU A 225 -0.83 -10.88 -8.43
N SER A 226 -1.66 -11.36 -7.51
CA SER A 226 -2.15 -10.57 -6.38
C SER A 226 -1.05 -10.37 -5.34
N PRO A 227 -1.16 -9.39 -4.42
CA PRO A 227 -0.17 -9.19 -3.38
C PRO A 227 0.15 -10.45 -2.56
N ASN A 228 -0.85 -11.25 -2.20
CA ASN A 228 -0.65 -12.48 -1.43
C ASN A 228 0.03 -13.57 -2.27
N GLU A 229 -0.41 -13.78 -3.52
CA GLU A 229 0.25 -14.72 -4.44
C GLU A 229 1.70 -14.32 -4.71
N PHE A 230 1.97 -13.00 -4.86
CA PHE A 230 3.32 -12.52 -5.08
C PHE A 230 4.23 -12.76 -3.87
N TYR A 231 3.74 -12.54 -2.64
CA TYR A 231 4.48 -12.84 -1.43
C TYR A 231 4.78 -14.34 -1.32
N GLN A 232 3.81 -15.22 -1.61
CA GLN A 232 4.01 -16.67 -1.64
C GLN A 232 5.04 -17.06 -2.71
N PHE A 233 4.92 -16.52 -3.92
CA PHE A 233 5.89 -16.75 -5.00
C PHE A 233 7.30 -16.32 -4.58
N TYR A 234 7.43 -15.15 -3.95
CA TYR A 234 8.73 -14.65 -3.45
C TYR A 234 9.35 -15.60 -2.43
N THR A 235 8.56 -16.08 -1.46
CA THR A 235 9.06 -16.91 -0.34
C THR A 235 9.31 -18.37 -0.72
N THR A 236 8.53 -18.92 -1.64
CA THR A 236 8.63 -20.35 -2.03
C THR A 236 9.39 -20.58 -3.33
N GLY A 237 9.54 -19.55 -4.16
CA GLY A 237 10.07 -19.68 -5.52
C GLY A 237 9.09 -20.34 -6.52
N ILE A 238 7.89 -20.74 -6.07
CA ILE A 238 6.91 -21.44 -6.90
C ILE A 238 5.93 -20.42 -7.52
N TYR A 239 6.00 -20.27 -8.84
CA TYR A 239 5.07 -19.42 -9.56
C TYR A 239 3.72 -20.13 -9.75
N PRO A 240 2.59 -19.55 -9.31
CA PRO A 240 1.33 -20.27 -9.21
C PRO A 240 0.60 -20.49 -10.54
N LEU A 241 0.92 -19.71 -11.59
CA LEU A 241 0.22 -19.83 -12.87
C LEU A 241 0.90 -20.85 -13.79
N ASP A 242 0.08 -21.63 -14.49
CA ASP A 242 0.56 -22.59 -15.50
C ASP A 242 0.75 -21.89 -16.85
N ILE A 243 1.94 -21.29 -17.01
CA ILE A 243 2.36 -20.61 -18.24
C ILE A 243 3.76 -21.07 -18.65
N SER A 244 4.03 -21.07 -19.96
CA SER A 244 5.29 -21.59 -20.52
C SER A 244 6.54 -20.85 -20.03
N ASN A 245 6.47 -19.51 -19.89
CA ASN A 245 7.57 -18.67 -19.44
C ASN A 245 7.28 -18.12 -18.03
N LYS A 246 7.61 -18.89 -17.00
CA LYS A 246 7.44 -18.49 -15.60
C LYS A 246 8.51 -17.46 -15.23
N PRO A 247 8.14 -16.35 -14.56
CA PRO A 247 9.11 -15.39 -14.05
C PRO A 247 9.94 -16.02 -12.91
N VAL A 248 11.08 -15.42 -12.64
CA VAL A 248 11.88 -15.73 -11.44
C VAL A 248 11.52 -14.71 -10.36
N PRO A 249 11.47 -15.09 -9.06
CA PRO A 249 11.24 -14.13 -7.99
C PRO A 249 12.27 -12.99 -8.04
N PRO A 250 11.84 -11.73 -7.91
CA PRO A 250 12.78 -10.60 -7.87
C PRO A 250 13.66 -10.69 -6.62
N LYS A 251 14.92 -10.34 -6.75
CA LYS A 251 15.83 -10.21 -5.59
C LYS A 251 15.81 -8.75 -5.12
N PRO A 252 15.83 -8.47 -3.81
CA PRO A 252 16.02 -7.13 -3.33
C PRO A 252 17.39 -6.61 -3.75
N VAL A 253 17.48 -5.32 -4.06
CA VAL A 253 18.72 -4.65 -4.47
C VAL A 253 19.58 -4.35 -3.26
N LYS A 254 18.95 -4.07 -2.11
CA LYS A 254 19.57 -3.71 -0.83
C LYS A 254 19.11 -4.65 0.28
N THR A 255 19.94 -4.84 1.29
CA THR A 255 19.61 -5.59 2.50
C THR A 255 19.06 -4.68 3.59
N ALA A 256 18.32 -5.24 4.55
CA ALA A 256 17.84 -4.48 5.71
C ALA A 256 18.99 -3.87 6.53
N SER A 257 20.17 -4.50 6.57
CA SER A 257 21.37 -4.01 7.24
C SER A 257 21.96 -2.74 6.59
N GLU A 258 21.82 -2.57 5.28
CA GLU A 258 22.30 -1.36 4.58
C GLU A 258 21.50 -0.13 4.94
N LEU A 259 20.22 -0.28 5.30
CA LEU A 259 19.38 0.80 5.86
C LEU A 259 19.94 1.37 7.19
N GLY A 260 20.66 0.57 7.98
CA GLY A 260 21.28 0.99 9.24
C GLY A 260 22.64 1.66 9.05
N ALA A 261 23.44 1.19 8.09
CA ALA A 261 24.81 1.66 7.86
C ALA A 261 24.89 3.10 7.33
N GLU A 262 23.97 3.50 6.42
CA GLU A 262 23.92 4.85 5.87
C GLU A 262 23.64 5.95 6.94
N GLN A 263 23.10 5.59 8.11
CA GLN A 263 22.85 6.55 9.20
C GLN A 263 24.05 6.79 10.08
N VAL A 264 24.87 5.78 10.34
CA VAL A 264 26.08 5.92 11.15
C VAL A 264 27.08 6.87 10.49
N GLU A 265 27.19 6.85 9.17
CA GLU A 265 28.06 7.78 8.43
C GLU A 265 27.52 9.22 8.41
N THR A 266 26.22 9.43 8.36
CA THR A 266 25.61 10.78 8.42
C THR A 266 25.69 11.40 9.82
N ASP A 267 25.55 10.60 10.87
CA ASP A 267 25.67 11.09 12.26
C ASP A 267 27.13 11.43 12.61
N ILE A 268 28.09 10.65 12.13
CA ILE A 268 29.53 10.93 12.32
C ILE A 268 29.94 12.21 11.57
N SER A 269 29.42 12.45 10.36
CA SER A 269 29.73 13.64 9.57
C SER A 269 29.14 14.94 10.17
N ASN A 270 28.01 14.85 10.87
CA ASN A 270 27.40 15.99 11.56
C ASN A 270 28.05 16.33 12.91
N VAL A 271 28.69 15.35 13.57
CA VAL A 271 29.43 15.56 14.83
C VAL A 271 30.83 16.14 14.58
N THR A 272 31.41 15.94 13.40
CA THR A 272 32.74 16.48 13.03
C THR A 272 32.71 17.90 12.46
N GLN A 273 31.51 18.52 12.31
CA GLN A 273 31.34 19.91 11.80
C GLN A 273 30.86 20.89 12.89
N THR A 274 30.81 20.48 14.15
CA THR A 274 30.59 21.35 15.31
C THR A 274 31.86 21.41 16.16
#